data_693fa81fe380a7ef72d6ed4458375414
#
_entry.id   693fa81fe380a7ef72d6ed4458375414
#
_cell.length_a   1.000
_cell.length_b   1.000
_cell.length_c   1.000
_cell.angle_alpha   90.00
_cell.angle_beta   90.00
_cell.angle_gamma   90.00
#
_symmetry.space_group_name_H-M   'P 1'
#
loop_
_entity.id
_entity.type
_entity.pdbx_description
1 polymer ?
#
loop_
_entity_poly.entity_id
_entity_poly.type
_entity_poly.pdbx_seq_one_letter_code
_entity_poly.pdbx_strand_id
1 'polypeptide(L)'
;MSLAVDVRPKNGIHVYAPGTMYRPVVIAIEPNSALQIHETIYPPPTSYHFRPLNEDVLVYEKPFRLTLEITPGWTPLQREILRTQDRLTIKGQLTYQACDDKVCFLPASVPFEWGVRIAR
;
A
#
# COMPACT_ATOMS: atom_id res chain seq x y z
N MET A 1 14.66 6.70 0.75
CA MET A 1 14.55 5.22 0.70
C MET A 1 13.17 4.86 0.24
N SER A 2 13.08 3.91 -0.67
CA SER A 2 11.80 3.46 -1.21
C SER A 2 11.46 2.08 -0.66
N LEU A 3 10.21 1.90 -0.26
CA LEU A 3 9.65 0.60 0.10
C LEU A 3 8.68 0.17 -1.00
N ALA A 4 8.65 -1.12 -1.28
CA ALA A 4 7.78 -1.67 -2.31
C ALA A 4 6.96 -2.82 -1.75
N VAL A 5 5.69 -2.87 -2.16
CA VAL A 5 4.79 -3.98 -1.88
C VAL A 5 4.33 -4.55 -3.21
N ASP A 6 4.66 -5.80 -3.46
CA ASP A 6 4.21 -6.51 -4.66
C ASP A 6 2.91 -7.24 -4.36
N VAL A 7 1.90 -6.96 -5.17
CA VAL A 7 0.57 -7.55 -5.03
C VAL A 7 0.28 -8.41 -6.26
N ARG A 8 -0.15 -9.65 -6.01
CA ARG A 8 -0.47 -10.60 -7.08
C ARG A 8 -1.90 -11.09 -6.96
N PRO A 9 -2.86 -10.44 -7.63
CA PRO A 9 -4.22 -10.94 -7.64
C PRO A 9 -4.27 -12.35 -8.24
N LYS A 10 -5.11 -13.20 -7.65
CA LYS A 10 -5.34 -14.52 -8.23
C LYS A 10 -6.08 -14.39 -9.55
N ASN A 11 -5.93 -15.40 -10.40
CA ASN A 11 -6.59 -15.41 -11.69
C ASN A 11 -8.10 -15.21 -11.54
N GLY A 12 -8.68 -14.28 -12.32
CA GLY A 12 -10.10 -13.94 -12.24
C GLY A 12 -10.47 -12.98 -11.11
N ILE A 13 -9.49 -12.54 -10.31
CA ILE A 13 -9.69 -11.60 -9.19
C ILE A 13 -9.09 -10.25 -9.54
N HIS A 14 -9.78 -9.18 -9.16
CA HIS A 14 -9.26 -7.82 -9.27
C HIS A 14 -9.44 -7.07 -7.96
N VAL A 15 -8.64 -6.03 -7.75
CA VAL A 15 -8.75 -5.08 -6.65
C VAL A 15 -8.89 -3.68 -7.23
N TYR A 16 -9.51 -2.78 -6.47
CA TYR A 16 -9.82 -1.45 -6.96
C TYR A 16 -8.64 -0.49 -6.82
N ALA A 17 -8.48 0.36 -7.83
CA ALA A 17 -7.55 1.47 -7.79
C ALA A 17 -8.17 2.65 -7.02
N PRO A 18 -7.34 3.63 -6.57
CA PRO A 18 -7.87 4.86 -5.99
C PRO A 18 -8.71 5.66 -6.99
N GLY A 19 -9.65 6.46 -6.48
CA GLY A 19 -10.46 7.34 -7.31
C GLY A 19 -11.77 6.72 -7.78
N THR A 20 -12.11 5.52 -7.33
CA THR A 20 -13.41 4.89 -7.60
C THR A 20 -14.32 5.03 -6.37
N MET A 21 -15.58 4.63 -6.50
CA MET A 21 -16.53 4.58 -5.38
C MET A 21 -16.30 3.38 -4.46
N TYR A 22 -15.44 2.46 -4.85
CA TYR A 22 -15.16 1.23 -4.11
C TYR A 22 -13.92 1.40 -3.25
N ARG A 23 -13.69 0.45 -2.33
CA ARG A 23 -12.53 0.47 -1.46
C ARG A 23 -11.26 0.20 -2.26
N PRO A 24 -10.35 1.17 -2.34
CA PRO A 24 -9.10 0.97 -3.07
C PRO A 24 -8.12 0.12 -2.28
N VAL A 25 -7.14 -0.44 -2.99
CA VAL A 25 -5.98 -1.04 -2.34
C VAL A 25 -5.14 0.07 -1.70
N VAL A 26 -4.85 -0.05 -0.41
CA VAL A 26 -4.17 0.99 0.37
C VAL A 26 -3.09 0.37 1.24
N ILE A 27 -1.93 1.02 1.29
CA ILE A 27 -0.90 0.75 2.29
C ILE A 27 -1.13 1.72 3.45
N ALA A 28 -1.40 1.18 4.63
CA ALA A 28 -1.52 1.97 5.86
C ALA A 28 -0.30 1.67 6.72
N ILE A 29 0.51 2.69 7.01
CA ILE A 29 1.72 2.58 7.82
C ILE A 29 1.42 3.08 9.23
N GLU A 30 1.83 2.32 10.25
CA GLU A 30 1.73 2.76 11.63
C GLU A 30 2.63 3.99 11.85
N PRO A 31 2.20 4.96 12.66
CA PRO A 31 3.00 6.15 12.94
C PRO A 31 4.37 5.78 13.47
N ASN A 32 5.40 6.45 12.97
CA ASN A 32 6.77 6.30 13.42
C ASN A 32 7.36 7.68 13.62
N SER A 33 7.81 7.97 14.86
CA SER A 33 8.29 9.30 15.23
C SER A 33 9.63 9.67 14.60
N ALA A 34 10.35 8.71 14.04
CA ALA A 34 11.69 8.96 13.47
C ALA A 34 11.67 9.20 11.96
N LEU A 35 10.61 8.79 11.28
CA LEU A 35 10.54 8.79 9.81
C LEU A 35 9.35 9.60 9.32
N GLN A 36 9.52 10.13 8.11
CA GLN A 36 8.46 10.79 7.36
C GLN A 36 8.04 9.86 6.23
N ILE A 37 6.75 9.54 6.17
CA ILE A 37 6.17 8.67 5.16
C ILE A 37 5.48 9.54 4.11
N HIS A 38 5.85 9.37 2.85
CA HIS A 38 5.26 10.10 1.73
C HIS A 38 4.11 9.31 1.12
N GLU A 39 3.41 9.92 0.17
CA GLU A 39 2.27 9.28 -0.48
C GLU A 39 2.66 8.02 -1.25
N THR A 40 1.75 7.06 -1.28
CA THR A 40 1.92 5.84 -2.07
C THR A 40 1.86 6.17 -3.56
N ILE A 41 2.80 5.61 -4.32
CA ILE A 41 2.82 5.70 -5.77
C ILE A 41 2.13 4.47 -6.34
N TYR A 42 1.07 4.71 -7.10
CA TYR A 42 0.28 3.65 -7.73
C TYR A 42 0.64 3.54 -9.21
N PRO A 43 0.74 2.30 -9.73
CA PRO A 43 0.90 2.14 -11.18
C PRO A 43 -0.41 2.48 -11.91
N PRO A 44 -0.35 2.69 -13.24
CA PRO A 44 -1.57 2.92 -14.02
C PRO A 44 -2.54 1.76 -13.89
N PRO A 45 -3.81 2.01 -13.54
CA PRO A 45 -4.83 0.97 -13.48
C PRO A 45 -5.39 0.67 -14.86
N THR A 46 -6.16 -0.42 -14.96
CA THR A 46 -6.89 -0.76 -16.17
C THR A 46 -8.39 -0.62 -15.92
N SER A 47 -9.14 -0.38 -17.00
CA SER A 47 -10.60 -0.31 -16.93
C SER A 47 -11.18 -1.72 -16.95
N TYR A 48 -12.13 -1.97 -16.08
CA TYR A 48 -12.84 -3.24 -15.97
C TYR A 48 -14.34 -2.98 -16.04
N HIS A 49 -15.03 -3.70 -16.94
CA HIS A 49 -16.48 -3.58 -17.06
C HIS A 49 -17.15 -4.59 -16.13
N PHE A 50 -17.80 -4.09 -15.08
CA PHE A 50 -18.52 -4.91 -14.11
C PHE A 50 -19.96 -5.08 -14.57
N ARG A 51 -20.27 -6.23 -15.15
CA ARG A 51 -21.56 -6.54 -15.76
C ARG A 51 -22.76 -6.41 -14.82
N PRO A 52 -22.70 -6.91 -13.56
CA PRO A 52 -23.86 -6.84 -12.67
C PRO A 52 -24.39 -5.43 -12.46
N LEU A 53 -23.53 -4.41 -12.50
CA LEU A 53 -23.92 -3.01 -12.32
C LEU A 53 -23.77 -2.18 -13.60
N ASN A 54 -23.35 -2.80 -14.68
CA ASN A 54 -23.12 -2.14 -15.98
C ASN A 54 -22.27 -0.87 -15.83
N GLU A 55 -21.14 -0.98 -15.13
CA GLU A 55 -20.25 0.15 -14.92
C GLU A 55 -18.79 -0.22 -15.21
N ASP A 56 -18.01 0.79 -15.61
CA ASP A 56 -16.58 0.66 -15.84
C ASP A 56 -15.85 1.21 -14.62
N VAL A 57 -14.92 0.42 -14.08
CA VAL A 57 -14.16 0.79 -12.91
C VAL A 57 -12.67 0.56 -13.14
N LEU A 58 -11.84 1.35 -12.47
CA LEU A 58 -10.39 1.23 -12.56
C LEU A 58 -9.90 0.22 -11.54
N VAL A 59 -9.19 -0.80 -12.03
CA VAL A 59 -8.77 -1.95 -11.22
C VAL A 59 -7.35 -2.39 -11.54
N TYR A 60 -6.85 -3.29 -10.70
CA TYR A 60 -5.63 -4.06 -10.96
C TYR A 60 -6.00 -5.54 -11.01
N GLU A 61 -5.74 -6.18 -12.14
CA GLU A 61 -6.03 -7.60 -12.36
C GLU A 61 -4.76 -8.45 -12.45
N LYS A 62 -3.64 -7.82 -12.80
CA LYS A 62 -2.33 -8.46 -12.96
C LYS A 62 -1.42 -8.07 -11.82
N PRO A 63 -0.31 -8.78 -11.61
CA PRO A 63 0.66 -8.39 -10.59
C PRO A 63 1.07 -6.93 -10.75
N PHE A 64 1.12 -6.21 -9.63
CA PHE A 64 1.49 -4.79 -9.62
C PHE A 64 2.29 -4.46 -8.36
N ARG A 65 2.95 -3.31 -8.40
CA ARG A 65 3.78 -2.85 -7.29
C ARG A 65 3.31 -1.49 -6.81
N LEU A 66 3.14 -1.38 -5.50
CA LEU A 66 2.94 -0.11 -4.82
C LEU A 66 4.26 0.33 -4.20
N THR A 67 4.59 1.60 -4.31
CA THR A 67 5.86 2.14 -3.83
C THR A 67 5.60 3.31 -2.89
N LEU A 68 6.35 3.35 -1.79
CA LEU A 68 6.36 4.49 -0.88
C LEU A 68 7.77 5.02 -0.74
N GLU A 69 7.91 6.33 -0.70
CA GLU A 69 9.16 6.98 -0.32
C GLU A 69 9.15 7.28 1.17
N ILE A 70 10.25 6.98 1.84
CA ILE A 70 10.43 7.24 3.26
C ILE A 70 11.71 8.05 3.45
N THR A 71 11.62 9.14 4.21
CA THR A 71 12.76 10.00 4.51
C THR A 71 12.95 10.14 6.01
N PRO A 72 14.20 10.44 6.47
CA PRO A 72 14.44 10.76 7.86
C PRO A 72 13.65 11.99 8.30
N GLY A 73 13.21 12.00 9.56
CA GLY A 73 12.55 13.17 10.12
C GLY A 73 13.55 14.29 10.45
N TRP A 74 13.06 15.51 10.54
CA TRP A 74 13.88 16.72 10.70
C TRP A 74 13.85 17.34 12.09
N THR A 75 12.89 16.96 12.95
CA THR A 75 12.80 17.51 14.29
C THR A 75 13.96 17.03 15.15
N PRO A 76 14.33 17.79 16.21
CA PRO A 76 15.40 17.35 17.13
C PRO A 76 15.13 15.97 17.73
N LEU A 77 13.88 15.66 18.08
CA LEU A 77 13.50 14.36 18.61
C LEU A 77 13.72 13.25 17.59
N GLN A 78 13.32 13.47 16.35
CA GLN A 78 13.49 12.51 15.25
C GLN A 78 14.97 12.25 14.99
N ARG A 79 15.78 13.30 14.96
CA ARG A 79 17.23 13.18 14.77
C ARG A 79 17.88 12.38 15.91
N GLU A 80 17.43 12.61 17.14
CA GLU A 80 17.96 11.88 18.30
C GLU A 80 17.66 10.40 18.21
N ILE A 81 16.45 10.00 17.82
CA ILE A 81 16.07 8.61 17.62
C ILE A 81 16.96 7.96 16.56
N LEU A 82 17.15 8.64 15.42
CA LEU A 82 17.97 8.13 14.32
C LEU A 82 19.45 8.01 14.72
N ARG A 83 19.92 8.88 15.61
CA ARG A 83 21.30 8.87 16.08
C ARG A 83 21.57 7.73 17.06
N THR A 84 20.57 7.35 17.85
CA THR A 84 20.77 6.41 18.97
C THR A 84 20.36 4.97 18.64
N GLN A 85 19.58 4.75 17.59
CA GLN A 85 19.13 3.42 17.21
C GLN A 85 19.85 2.90 15.96
N ASP A 86 20.12 1.60 15.93
CA ASP A 86 20.76 0.94 14.79
C ASP A 86 19.75 0.40 13.79
N ARG A 87 18.54 0.11 14.25
CA ARG A 87 17.46 -0.45 13.44
C ARG A 87 16.14 0.18 13.79
N LEU A 88 15.30 0.29 12.75
CA LEU A 88 13.89 0.67 12.89
C LEU A 88 13.04 -0.41 12.29
N THR A 89 11.88 -0.66 12.89
CA THR A 89 10.87 -1.53 12.34
C THR A 89 9.71 -0.68 11.84
N ILE A 90 9.36 -0.84 10.58
CA ILE A 90 8.23 -0.14 9.97
C ILE A 90 7.10 -1.15 9.82
N LYS A 91 6.00 -0.92 10.52
CA LYS A 91 4.83 -1.81 10.49
C LYS A 91 3.70 -1.16 9.72
N GLY A 92 2.95 -1.99 9.01
CA GLY A 92 1.79 -1.52 8.28
C GLY A 92 0.91 -2.66 7.86
N GLN A 93 -0.07 -2.34 7.07
CA GLN A 93 -0.97 -3.34 6.49
C GLN A 93 -1.42 -2.90 5.11
N LEU A 94 -1.64 -3.90 4.25
CA LEU A 94 -2.28 -3.72 2.97
C LEU A 94 -3.76 -4.00 3.17
N THR A 95 -4.62 -3.02 2.88
CA THR A 95 -6.07 -3.20 2.92
C THR A 95 -6.61 -3.18 1.51
N TYR A 96 -7.57 -4.05 1.22
CA TYR A 96 -8.13 -4.16 -0.11
C TYR A 96 -9.50 -4.83 -0.07
N GLN A 97 -10.22 -4.72 -1.16
CA GLN A 97 -11.42 -5.49 -1.41
C GLN A 97 -11.27 -6.19 -2.76
N ALA A 98 -11.29 -7.51 -2.74
CA ALA A 98 -11.15 -8.34 -3.93
C ALA A 98 -12.53 -8.68 -4.48
N CYS A 99 -12.64 -8.68 -5.81
CA CYS A 99 -13.89 -9.02 -6.49
C CYS A 99 -13.58 -9.96 -7.67
N ASP A 100 -14.53 -10.81 -8.01
CA ASP A 100 -14.51 -11.52 -9.28
C ASP A 100 -15.53 -10.87 -10.25
N ASP A 101 -15.92 -11.57 -11.29
CA ASP A 101 -16.87 -11.04 -12.28
C ASP A 101 -18.34 -11.03 -11.81
N LYS A 102 -18.60 -11.53 -10.61
CA LYS A 102 -19.96 -11.70 -10.08
C LYS A 102 -20.17 -11.04 -8.73
N VAL A 103 -19.20 -11.19 -7.82
CA VAL A 103 -19.33 -10.76 -6.43
C VAL A 103 -18.06 -10.09 -5.94
N CYS A 104 -18.21 -9.24 -4.92
CA CYS A 104 -17.11 -8.72 -4.15
C CYS A 104 -17.05 -9.44 -2.80
N PHE A 105 -15.84 -9.79 -2.37
CA PHE A 105 -15.61 -10.41 -1.08
C PHE A 105 -15.53 -9.34 0.00
N LEU A 106 -15.55 -9.74 1.25
CA LEU A 106 -15.37 -8.79 2.36
C LEU A 106 -13.99 -8.14 2.29
N PRO A 107 -13.89 -6.87 2.68
CA PRO A 107 -12.58 -6.22 2.76
C PRO A 107 -11.63 -7.01 3.66
N ALA A 108 -10.36 -7.06 3.27
CA ALA A 108 -9.32 -7.80 3.96
C ALA A 108 -8.12 -6.92 4.23
N SER A 109 -7.32 -7.32 5.22
CA SER A 109 -6.08 -6.65 5.57
C SER A 109 -4.98 -7.67 5.76
N VAL A 110 -3.80 -7.38 5.22
CA VAL A 110 -2.61 -8.22 5.38
C VAL A 110 -1.54 -7.40 6.11
N PRO A 111 -1.16 -7.79 7.33
CA PRO A 111 -0.11 -7.09 8.04
C PRO A 111 1.26 -7.42 7.46
N PHE A 112 2.18 -6.46 7.55
CA PHE A 112 3.57 -6.65 7.17
C PHE A 112 4.48 -5.75 8.00
N GLU A 113 5.77 -6.04 7.95
CA GLU A 113 6.76 -5.18 8.57
C GLU A 113 8.08 -5.21 7.80
N TRP A 114 8.83 -4.11 7.86
CA TRP A 114 10.17 -4.01 7.33
C TRP A 114 11.14 -3.69 8.47
N GLY A 115 12.27 -4.40 8.49
CA GLY A 115 13.41 -4.01 9.31
C GLY A 115 14.34 -3.14 8.49
N VAL A 116 14.66 -1.96 9.00
CA VAL A 116 15.53 -1.00 8.31
C VAL A 116 16.77 -0.76 9.19
N ARG A 117 17.94 -0.98 8.61
CA ARG A 117 19.20 -0.63 9.27
C ARG A 117 19.53 0.83 9.01
N ILE A 118 19.91 1.54 10.05
CA ILE A 118 20.31 2.94 9.94
C ILE A 118 21.79 2.98 9.57
N ALA A 119 22.10 3.51 8.39
CA ALA A 119 23.47 3.75 7.94
C ALA A 119 23.97 5.08 8.54
N ARG A 120 25.18 5.06 9.09
CA ARG A 120 25.83 6.23 9.67
C ARG A 120 27.18 6.51 9.04
#